data_af45eefa61a6dc5c1d717317e9d8a2ef
#
_entry.id   af45eefa61a6dc5c1d717317e9d8a2ef
#
_cell.length_a   1.000
_cell.length_b   1.000
_cell.length_c   1.000
_cell.angle_alpha   90.00
_cell.angle_beta   90.00
_cell.angle_gamma   90.00
#
_symmetry.space_group_name_H-M   'P 1'
#
loop_
_entity.id
_entity.type
_entity.pdbx_description
1 polymer ?
#
loop_
_entity_poly.entity_id
_entity_poly.type
_entity_poly.pdbx_seq_one_letter_code
_entity_poly.pdbx_strand_id
1 'polypeptide(L)'
;MMTHPELPFLQSDRISFKLYACEEHLKNIKNIKSQYGDLLSKDVRISAEMEIDSLISQMIGTFDCLLFRIIDKFQLSGIPSDRIEIDKVLSVLSAESKRIELATELEEVNQEGNWYWMIEHLRNYSLHDSLLSADASLDVIPYFEQTLAQLKEFIKNIKMKEPTLQ
;
A
#
# COMPACT_ATOMS: atom_id res chain seq x y z
N MET A 1 7.31 28.57 -2.03
CA MET A 1 7.40 27.12 -2.28
C MET A 1 8.35 26.55 -1.24
N MET A 2 7.87 25.84 -0.21
CA MET A 2 8.75 25.20 0.76
C MET A 2 9.45 24.05 0.06
N THR A 3 10.75 24.15 -0.14
CA THR A 3 11.58 23.05 -0.60
C THR A 3 11.78 22.11 0.57
N HIS A 4 11.06 20.98 0.59
CA HIS A 4 11.30 19.93 1.57
C HIS A 4 12.71 19.36 1.30
N PRO A 5 13.64 19.37 2.29
CA PRO A 5 15.03 18.98 2.07
C PRO A 5 15.18 17.51 1.62
N GLU A 6 14.18 16.68 1.86
CA GLU A 6 14.14 15.26 1.47
C GLU A 6 13.53 15.00 0.08
N LEU A 7 13.00 16.05 -0.58
CA LEU A 7 12.31 15.89 -1.86
C LEU A 7 13.15 15.22 -2.95
N PRO A 8 14.46 15.53 -3.12
CA PRO A 8 15.29 14.83 -4.10
C PRO A 8 15.42 13.32 -3.83
N PHE A 9 15.52 12.92 -2.56
CA PHE A 9 15.57 11.50 -2.16
C PHE A 9 14.23 10.80 -2.45
N LEU A 10 13.11 11.42 -2.11
CA LEU A 10 11.78 10.90 -2.39
C LEU A 10 11.51 10.75 -3.89
N GLN A 11 12.06 11.60 -4.72
CA GLN A 11 11.94 11.51 -6.19
C GLN A 11 12.73 10.33 -6.77
N SER A 12 13.86 9.97 -6.18
CA SER A 12 14.70 8.86 -6.63
C SER A 12 14.23 7.50 -6.12
N ASP A 13 13.56 7.47 -4.96
CA ASP A 13 13.00 6.26 -4.35
C ASP A 13 11.47 6.26 -4.36
N ARG A 14 10.88 5.54 -5.33
CA ARG A 14 9.43 5.47 -5.51
C ARG A 14 8.70 4.87 -4.32
N ILE A 15 9.30 3.93 -3.59
CA ILE A 15 8.71 3.34 -2.38
C ILE A 15 8.62 4.40 -1.30
N SER A 16 9.71 5.10 -1.00
CA SER A 16 9.72 6.18 0.00
C SER A 16 8.76 7.31 -0.35
N PHE A 17 8.68 7.69 -1.64
CA PHE A 17 7.73 8.70 -2.10
C PHE A 17 6.27 8.27 -1.83
N LYS A 18 5.92 7.03 -2.17
CA LYS A 18 4.56 6.53 -1.97
C LYS A 18 4.18 6.37 -0.50
N LEU A 19 5.14 5.94 0.35
CA LEU A 19 4.93 5.91 1.79
C LEU A 19 4.68 7.30 2.37
N TYR A 20 5.44 8.31 1.93
CA TYR A 20 5.18 9.69 2.29
C TYR A 20 3.78 10.16 1.85
N ALA A 21 3.37 9.82 0.62
CA ALA A 21 2.04 10.14 0.13
C ALA A 21 0.93 9.47 0.98
N CYS A 22 1.13 8.22 1.43
CA CYS A 22 0.23 7.55 2.36
C CYS A 22 0.08 8.34 3.68
N GLU A 23 1.18 8.82 4.24
CA GLU A 23 1.17 9.63 5.47
C GLU A 23 0.40 10.94 5.29
N GLU A 24 0.60 11.64 4.18
CA GLU A 24 -0.10 12.90 3.89
C GLU A 24 -1.62 12.67 3.68
N HIS A 25 -2.02 11.62 2.94
CA HIS A 25 -3.45 11.30 2.79
C HIS A 25 -4.10 10.92 4.12
N LEU A 26 -3.44 10.12 4.95
CA LEU A 26 -3.93 9.76 6.27
C LEU A 26 -4.06 10.99 7.19
N LYS A 27 -3.10 11.90 7.13
CA LYS A 27 -3.15 13.19 7.85
C LYS A 27 -4.33 14.05 7.38
N ASN A 28 -4.60 14.10 6.08
CA ASN A 28 -5.75 14.82 5.53
C ASN A 28 -7.08 14.24 6.03
N ILE A 29 -7.21 12.90 6.06
CA ILE A 29 -8.40 12.23 6.62
C ILE A 29 -8.59 12.61 8.09
N LYS A 30 -7.52 12.61 8.90
CA LYS A 30 -7.56 13.03 10.31
C LYS A 30 -7.99 14.49 10.47
N ASN A 31 -7.48 15.37 9.62
CA ASN A 31 -7.81 16.78 9.64
C ASN A 31 -9.31 16.99 9.30
N ILE A 32 -9.83 16.29 8.29
CA ILE A 32 -11.25 16.32 7.94
C ILE A 32 -12.10 15.87 9.14
N LYS A 33 -11.76 14.73 9.75
CA LYS A 33 -12.48 14.21 10.93
C LYS A 33 -12.40 15.18 12.12
N SER A 34 -11.23 15.75 12.38
CA SER A 34 -11.04 16.73 13.46
C SER A 34 -11.87 18.01 13.26
N GLN A 35 -11.98 18.47 12.01
CA GLN A 35 -12.66 19.72 11.68
C GLN A 35 -14.17 19.57 11.64
N TYR A 36 -14.69 18.47 11.13
CA TYR A 36 -16.10 18.28 10.83
C TYR A 36 -16.80 17.20 11.67
N GLY A 37 -16.03 16.39 12.45
CA GLY A 37 -16.56 15.27 13.23
C GLY A 37 -17.15 14.16 12.36
N ASP A 38 -18.09 13.40 12.94
CA ASP A 38 -18.73 12.27 12.25
C ASP A 38 -19.98 12.69 11.44
N LEU A 39 -20.47 13.90 11.64
CA LEU A 39 -21.62 14.47 10.92
C LEU A 39 -21.12 15.18 9.66
N LEU A 40 -20.75 14.40 8.66
CA LEU A 40 -20.21 14.93 7.43
C LEU A 40 -21.34 15.37 6.48
N SER A 41 -21.28 16.63 6.02
CA SER A 41 -22.05 17.07 4.87
C SER A 41 -21.64 16.24 3.63
N LYS A 42 -22.47 16.25 2.59
CA LYS A 42 -22.19 15.52 1.34
C LYS A 42 -20.80 15.86 0.77
N ASP A 43 -20.44 17.15 0.75
CA ASP A 43 -19.19 17.62 0.17
C ASP A 43 -17.96 17.17 1.00
N VAL A 44 -18.09 17.17 2.33
CA VAL A 44 -17.05 16.70 3.23
C VAL A 44 -16.85 15.19 3.10
N ARG A 45 -17.93 14.41 2.94
CA ARG A 45 -17.82 12.96 2.68
C ARG A 45 -17.10 12.68 1.37
N ILE A 46 -17.41 13.41 0.30
CA ILE A 46 -16.71 13.28 -0.98
C ILE A 46 -15.21 13.54 -0.79
N SER A 47 -14.87 14.62 -0.08
CA SER A 47 -13.45 14.93 0.17
C SER A 47 -12.75 13.84 0.99
N ALA A 48 -13.39 13.31 2.01
CA ALA A 48 -12.85 12.21 2.82
C ALA A 48 -12.65 10.94 1.97
N GLU A 49 -13.62 10.60 1.12
CA GLU A 49 -13.54 9.44 0.24
C GLU A 49 -12.42 9.56 -0.78
N MET A 50 -12.22 10.74 -1.37
CA MET A 50 -11.10 10.99 -2.29
C MET A 50 -9.74 10.77 -1.61
N GLU A 51 -9.59 11.18 -0.35
CA GLU A 51 -8.36 10.93 0.41
C GLU A 51 -8.19 9.44 0.75
N ILE A 52 -9.28 8.73 1.07
CA ILE A 52 -9.27 7.28 1.34
C ILE A 52 -8.87 6.50 0.08
N ASP A 53 -9.48 6.78 -1.06
CA ASP A 53 -9.15 6.14 -2.34
C ASP A 53 -7.69 6.40 -2.74
N SER A 54 -7.23 7.62 -2.53
CA SER A 54 -5.84 7.99 -2.79
C SER A 54 -4.89 7.24 -1.85
N LEU A 55 -5.20 7.13 -0.57
CA LEU A 55 -4.43 6.38 0.42
C LEU A 55 -4.31 4.90 0.03
N ILE A 56 -5.42 4.25 -0.27
CA ILE A 56 -5.45 2.84 -0.71
C ILE A 56 -4.59 2.66 -1.97
N SER A 57 -4.76 3.54 -2.95
CA SER A 57 -3.98 3.50 -4.20
C SER A 57 -2.48 3.68 -3.97
N GLN A 58 -2.07 4.53 -3.04
CA GLN A 58 -0.66 4.70 -2.70
C GLN A 58 -0.11 3.49 -1.93
N MET A 59 -0.87 2.87 -1.03
CA MET A 59 -0.46 1.65 -0.32
C MET A 59 -0.22 0.50 -1.30
N ILE A 60 -1.18 0.23 -2.19
CA ILE A 60 -1.05 -0.80 -3.23
C ILE A 60 0.12 -0.48 -4.14
N GLY A 61 0.21 0.75 -4.64
CA GLY A 61 1.32 1.16 -5.49
C GLY A 61 2.69 1.10 -4.82
N THR A 62 2.77 1.21 -3.48
CA THR A 62 4.00 0.97 -2.73
C THR A 62 4.41 -0.49 -2.80
N PHE A 63 3.45 -1.39 -2.60
CA PHE A 63 3.66 -2.82 -2.70
C PHE A 63 4.03 -3.25 -4.12
N ASP A 64 3.35 -2.72 -5.13
CA ASP A 64 3.68 -2.96 -6.54
C ASP A 64 5.12 -2.52 -6.88
N CYS A 65 5.57 -1.37 -6.36
CA CYS A 65 6.96 -0.94 -6.51
C CYS A 65 7.95 -1.92 -5.87
N LEU A 66 7.61 -2.52 -4.73
CA LEU A 66 8.43 -3.56 -4.11
C LEU A 66 8.46 -4.82 -4.96
N LEU A 67 7.32 -5.29 -5.45
CA LEU A 67 7.25 -6.44 -6.35
C LEU A 67 8.06 -6.20 -7.63
N PHE A 68 7.96 -4.99 -8.20
CA PHE A 68 8.75 -4.62 -9.38
C PHE A 68 10.26 -4.70 -9.10
N ARG A 69 10.72 -4.20 -7.94
CA ARG A 69 12.13 -4.34 -7.54
C ARG A 69 12.56 -5.79 -7.39
N ILE A 70 11.71 -6.65 -6.85
CA ILE A 70 11.95 -8.09 -6.71
C ILE A 70 12.11 -8.71 -8.10
N ILE A 71 11.19 -8.44 -9.02
CA ILE A 71 11.21 -8.94 -10.40
C ILE A 71 12.51 -8.52 -11.10
N ASP A 72 12.83 -7.24 -11.06
CA ASP A 72 14.00 -6.68 -11.72
C ASP A 72 15.30 -7.23 -11.10
N LYS A 73 15.42 -7.20 -9.79
CA LYS A 73 16.61 -7.61 -9.08
C LYS A 73 16.94 -9.10 -9.28
N PHE A 74 15.92 -9.92 -9.28
CA PHE A 74 16.08 -11.37 -9.41
C PHE A 74 15.89 -11.86 -10.84
N GLN A 75 15.71 -10.96 -11.80
CA GLN A 75 15.55 -11.27 -13.23
C GLN A 75 14.43 -12.30 -13.47
N LEU A 76 13.29 -12.16 -12.75
CA LEU A 76 12.19 -13.10 -12.85
C LEU A 76 11.53 -12.98 -14.24
N SER A 77 11.54 -14.07 -14.99
CA SER A 77 11.00 -14.11 -16.35
C SER A 77 9.51 -14.54 -16.36
N GLY A 78 8.82 -14.17 -17.43
CA GLY A 78 7.43 -14.59 -17.64
C GLY A 78 6.37 -13.77 -16.88
N ILE A 79 6.77 -12.66 -16.23
CA ILE A 79 5.87 -11.74 -15.56
C ILE A 79 5.64 -10.54 -16.49
N PRO A 80 4.39 -10.22 -16.88
CA PRO A 80 4.09 -9.05 -17.71
C PRO A 80 4.49 -7.75 -16.99
N SER A 81 5.17 -6.84 -17.70
CA SER A 81 5.65 -5.58 -17.12
C SER A 81 4.54 -4.52 -16.95
N ASP A 82 3.44 -4.68 -17.65
CA ASP A 82 2.29 -3.77 -17.66
C ASP A 82 1.29 -4.06 -16.53
N ARG A 83 1.35 -5.26 -15.97
CA ARG A 83 0.47 -5.67 -14.87
C ARG A 83 1.20 -6.66 -13.95
N ILE A 84 1.61 -6.15 -12.81
CA ILE A 84 2.21 -6.98 -11.77
C ILE A 84 1.10 -7.59 -10.91
N GLU A 85 1.06 -8.92 -10.88
CA GLU A 85 0.15 -9.69 -10.02
C GLU A 85 0.99 -10.51 -9.04
N ILE A 86 0.69 -10.38 -7.74
CA ILE A 86 1.43 -11.08 -6.68
C ILE A 86 1.46 -12.60 -6.91
N ASP A 87 0.36 -13.19 -7.37
CA ASP A 87 0.28 -14.64 -7.61
C ASP A 87 1.26 -15.11 -8.69
N LYS A 88 1.50 -14.29 -9.71
CA LYS A 88 2.51 -14.58 -10.75
C LYS A 88 3.93 -14.48 -10.20
N VAL A 89 4.20 -13.47 -9.37
CA VAL A 89 5.49 -13.34 -8.70
C VAL A 89 5.74 -14.52 -7.78
N LEU A 90 4.74 -14.91 -6.99
CA LEU A 90 4.81 -16.07 -6.10
C LEU A 90 5.07 -17.37 -6.87
N SER A 91 4.38 -17.61 -7.98
CA SER A 91 4.56 -18.83 -8.77
C SER A 91 5.98 -18.98 -9.29
N VAL A 92 6.62 -17.87 -9.70
CA VAL A 92 8.01 -17.87 -10.18
C VAL A 92 8.99 -18.01 -9.03
N LEU A 93 8.81 -17.27 -7.93
CA LEU A 93 9.69 -17.35 -6.76
C LEU A 93 9.68 -18.73 -6.10
N SER A 94 8.50 -19.35 -5.99
CA SER A 94 8.35 -20.69 -5.39
C SER A 94 9.04 -21.79 -6.19
N ALA A 95 9.23 -21.58 -7.50
CA ALA A 95 10.02 -22.49 -8.34
C ALA A 95 11.53 -22.36 -8.09
N GLU A 96 11.98 -21.27 -7.48
CA GLU A 96 13.38 -21.02 -7.16
C GLU A 96 13.69 -21.41 -5.71
N SER A 97 14.32 -22.58 -5.50
CA SER A 97 14.64 -23.11 -4.15
C SER A 97 15.43 -22.15 -3.25
N LYS A 98 16.14 -21.18 -3.82
CA LYS A 98 16.93 -20.18 -3.10
C LYS A 98 16.10 -19.00 -2.53
N ARG A 99 14.80 -18.92 -2.86
CA ARG A 99 13.94 -17.78 -2.51
C ARG A 99 12.65 -18.17 -1.80
N ILE A 100 12.65 -19.35 -1.21
CA ILE A 100 11.48 -19.88 -0.49
C ILE A 100 11.05 -18.94 0.64
N GLU A 101 12.00 -18.36 1.36
CA GLU A 101 11.71 -17.46 2.48
C GLU A 101 10.98 -16.18 2.02
N LEU A 102 11.45 -15.55 0.93
CA LEU A 102 10.79 -14.39 0.34
C LEU A 102 9.39 -14.74 -0.21
N ALA A 103 9.26 -15.88 -0.89
CA ALA A 103 7.98 -16.35 -1.38
C ALA A 103 6.98 -16.58 -0.23
N THR A 104 7.44 -17.18 0.88
CA THR A 104 6.60 -17.42 2.07
C THR A 104 6.09 -16.12 2.68
N GLU A 105 6.93 -15.09 2.79
CA GLU A 105 6.50 -13.80 3.32
C GLU A 105 5.49 -13.08 2.42
N LEU A 106 5.69 -13.14 1.10
CA LEU A 106 4.73 -12.57 0.15
C LEU A 106 3.40 -13.34 0.16
N GLU A 107 3.46 -14.67 0.26
CA GLU A 107 2.27 -15.51 0.37
C GLU A 107 1.48 -15.22 1.64
N GLU A 108 2.16 -15.03 2.77
CA GLU A 108 1.53 -14.72 4.06
C GLU A 108 0.71 -13.42 3.98
N VAL A 109 1.27 -12.34 3.44
CA VAL A 109 0.54 -11.06 3.35
C VAL A 109 -0.61 -11.09 2.36
N ASN A 110 -0.58 -12.01 1.39
CA ASN A 110 -1.63 -12.21 0.39
C ASN A 110 -2.74 -13.19 0.85
N GLN A 111 -2.59 -13.83 2.00
CA GLN A 111 -3.64 -14.69 2.56
C GLN A 111 -4.86 -13.89 2.98
N GLU A 112 -6.05 -14.51 2.84
CA GLU A 112 -7.32 -13.93 3.25
C GLU A 112 -7.28 -13.45 4.70
N GLY A 113 -7.70 -12.21 4.92
CA GLY A 113 -7.70 -11.56 6.22
C GLY A 113 -6.40 -10.88 6.61
N ASN A 114 -5.30 -11.06 5.88
CA ASN A 114 -4.07 -10.31 6.11
C ASN A 114 -4.16 -8.90 5.51
N TRP A 115 -3.27 -8.01 5.95
CA TRP A 115 -3.34 -6.57 5.64
C TRP A 115 -3.32 -6.24 4.14
N TYR A 116 -2.50 -6.92 3.34
CA TYR A 116 -2.44 -6.65 1.89
C TYR A 116 -3.71 -7.13 1.18
N TRP A 117 -4.16 -8.37 1.46
CA TRP A 117 -5.41 -8.89 0.94
C TRP A 117 -6.59 -7.98 1.29
N MET A 118 -6.63 -7.48 2.54
CA MET A 118 -7.69 -6.58 3.00
C MET A 118 -7.68 -5.25 2.25
N ILE A 119 -6.50 -4.65 1.98
CA ILE A 119 -6.43 -3.39 1.21
C ILE A 119 -6.92 -3.60 -0.22
N GLU A 120 -6.53 -4.70 -0.86
CA GLU A 120 -7.01 -5.01 -2.21
C GLU A 120 -8.52 -5.23 -2.22
N HIS A 121 -9.06 -5.89 -1.21
CA HIS A 121 -10.50 -6.08 -1.05
C HIS A 121 -11.22 -4.75 -0.85
N LEU A 122 -10.73 -3.86 0.00
CA LEU A 122 -11.29 -2.53 0.21
C LEU A 122 -11.23 -1.66 -1.04
N ARG A 123 -10.15 -1.74 -1.83
CA ARG A 123 -10.08 -1.05 -3.12
C ARG A 123 -11.21 -1.49 -4.04
N ASN A 124 -11.41 -2.78 -4.18
CA ASN A 124 -12.45 -3.32 -5.03
C ASN A 124 -13.86 -2.93 -4.53
N TYR A 125 -14.07 -2.96 -3.21
CA TYR A 125 -15.31 -2.52 -2.59
C TYR A 125 -15.58 -1.03 -2.83
N SER A 126 -14.61 -0.16 -2.59
CA SER A 126 -14.71 1.28 -2.84
C SER A 126 -15.01 1.62 -4.31
N LEU A 127 -14.37 0.92 -5.24
CA LEU A 127 -14.57 1.16 -6.67
C LEU A 127 -15.95 0.73 -7.20
N HIS A 128 -16.60 -0.25 -6.57
CA HIS A 128 -17.76 -0.92 -7.16
C HIS A 128 -19.03 -0.87 -6.30
N ASP A 129 -18.91 -0.72 -4.99
CA ASP A 129 -20.04 -0.96 -4.10
C ASP A 129 -20.47 0.26 -3.29
N SER A 130 -19.58 0.86 -2.47
CA SER A 130 -19.98 1.85 -1.50
C SER A 130 -18.83 2.74 -1.03
N LEU A 131 -19.21 3.88 -0.42
CA LEU A 131 -18.25 4.80 0.20
C LEU A 131 -17.72 4.21 1.51
N LEU A 132 -16.41 4.04 1.63
CA LEU A 132 -15.77 3.54 2.85
C LEU A 132 -15.94 4.51 4.04
N SER A 133 -15.97 5.81 3.77
CA SER A 133 -16.23 6.84 4.79
C SER A 133 -17.64 6.78 5.38
N ALA A 134 -18.57 6.12 4.71
CA ALA A 134 -19.95 5.94 5.15
C ALA A 134 -20.19 4.59 5.83
N ASP A 135 -19.22 3.67 5.80
CA ASP A 135 -19.33 2.37 6.46
C ASP A 135 -19.13 2.52 7.97
N ALA A 136 -20.23 2.38 8.72
CA ALA A 136 -20.23 2.49 10.18
C ALA A 136 -19.46 1.34 10.87
N SER A 137 -19.19 0.23 10.17
CA SER A 137 -18.43 -0.91 10.70
C SER A 137 -16.92 -0.71 10.60
N LEU A 138 -16.46 0.25 9.78
CA LEU A 138 -15.06 0.54 9.54
C LEU A 138 -14.63 1.82 10.26
N ASP A 139 -13.82 1.69 11.32
CA ASP A 139 -13.10 2.84 11.85
C ASP A 139 -11.87 3.12 10.97
N VAL A 140 -12.07 3.98 9.99
CA VAL A 140 -11.14 4.26 8.90
C VAL A 140 -9.74 4.66 9.40
N ILE A 141 -9.66 5.55 10.39
CA ILE A 141 -8.37 6.10 10.83
C ILE A 141 -7.52 5.04 11.52
N PRO A 142 -7.94 4.38 12.62
CA PRO A 142 -7.14 3.35 13.26
C PRO A 142 -6.81 2.19 12.32
N TYR A 143 -7.75 1.82 11.47
CA TYR A 143 -7.52 0.76 10.49
C TYR A 143 -6.35 1.09 9.55
N PHE A 144 -6.37 2.26 8.92
CA PHE A 144 -5.30 2.66 7.99
C PHE A 144 -3.98 3.01 8.70
N GLU A 145 -4.02 3.51 9.95
CA GLU A 145 -2.81 3.65 10.76
C GLU A 145 -2.10 2.32 10.98
N GLN A 146 -2.86 1.30 11.39
CA GLN A 146 -2.34 -0.05 11.61
C GLN A 146 -1.83 -0.65 10.30
N THR A 147 -2.59 -0.55 9.24
CA THR A 147 -2.22 -1.12 7.94
C THR A 147 -0.97 -0.46 7.36
N LEU A 148 -0.85 0.87 7.48
CA LEU A 148 0.36 1.58 7.04
C LEU A 148 1.58 1.18 7.87
N ALA A 149 1.42 0.97 9.17
CA ALA A 149 2.50 0.48 10.02
C ALA A 149 2.94 -0.95 9.60
N GLN A 150 2.00 -1.83 9.30
CA GLN A 150 2.29 -3.19 8.80
C GLN A 150 3.01 -3.17 7.45
N LEU A 151 2.58 -2.32 6.51
CA LEU A 151 3.25 -2.13 5.23
C LEU A 151 4.70 -1.66 5.40
N LYS A 152 4.93 -0.66 6.25
CA LYS A 152 6.28 -0.14 6.54
C LYS A 152 7.19 -1.21 7.14
N GLU A 153 6.68 -1.95 8.12
CA GLU A 153 7.43 -3.02 8.77
C GLU A 153 7.74 -4.15 7.80
N PHE A 154 6.78 -4.52 6.96
CA PHE A 154 6.98 -5.52 5.91
C PHE A 154 8.11 -5.11 4.95
N ILE A 155 8.07 -3.88 4.41
CA ILE A 155 9.11 -3.38 3.51
C ILE A 155 10.48 -3.38 4.19
N LYS A 156 10.55 -2.97 5.45
CA LYS A 156 11.77 -2.97 6.24
C LYS A 156 12.33 -4.39 6.41
N ASN A 157 11.47 -5.35 6.73
CA ASN A 157 11.87 -6.74 6.92
C ASN A 157 12.39 -7.37 5.61
N ILE A 158 11.70 -7.14 4.49
CA ILE A 158 12.17 -7.58 3.17
C ILE A 158 13.54 -6.98 2.84
N LYS A 159 13.73 -5.67 3.04
CA LYS A 159 15.02 -5.01 2.79
C LYS A 159 16.15 -5.49 3.72
N MET A 160 15.83 -5.88 4.95
CA MET A 160 16.81 -6.46 5.88
C MET A 160 17.25 -7.87 5.47
N LYS A 161 16.32 -8.70 5.03
CA LYS A 161 16.60 -10.07 4.58
C LYS A 161 17.25 -10.11 3.19
N GLU A 162 16.87 -9.17 2.34
CA GLU A 162 17.39 -9.00 0.99
C GLU A 162 18.03 -7.61 0.83
N PRO A 163 19.25 -7.38 1.37
CA PRO A 163 19.90 -6.06 1.32
C PRO A 163 20.11 -5.52 -0.09
N THR A 164 20.05 -6.39 -1.08
CA THR A 164 20.17 -6.05 -2.51
C THR A 164 18.92 -5.33 -3.07
N LEU A 165 17.82 -5.29 -2.31
CA LEU A 165 16.60 -4.55 -2.64
C LEU A 165 16.56 -3.12 -2.06
N GLN A 166 17.67 -2.67 -1.47
CA GLN A 166 17.80 -1.30 -0.94
C GLN A 166 17.81 -0.25 -2.04
#